data_cf2516bb3969049f9eef8d17a4e7f0e7
#
_entry.id   cf2516bb3969049f9eef8d17a4e7f0e7
#
_cell.length_a   1.000
_cell.length_b   1.000
_cell.length_c   1.000
_cell.angle_alpha   90.00
_cell.angle_beta   90.00
_cell.angle_gamma   90.00
#
_symmetry.space_group_name_H-M   'P 1'
#
loop_
_entity.id
_entity.type
_entity.pdbx_description
1 polymer ?
#
loop_
_entity_poly.entity_id
_entity_poly.type
_entity_poly.pdbx_seq_one_letter_code
_entity_poly.pdbx_strand_id
1 'polypeptide(L)'
;LISFNKKTKYKDQKLNIARPLLDVEKKDLIYISKKVFNFFIKDPSNINEEFKRTRIRNLLQLLEKEGLDKKKLILTINNLKDSDKSIKFYLEKNLKENAIFKKNNNIYILNQNFFNHSHEVIFRSLTKIIQRIGRKYYPVRGKSLNSLIKGINAKSFSRITLGGCFIDRVNETILISKEN
;
A
#
# COMPACT_ATOMS: atom_id res chain seq x y z
N LEU A 1 2.42 1.66 7.07
CA LEU A 1 3.85 2.00 6.99
C LEU A 1 4.29 1.95 5.54
N ILE A 2 4.28 3.10 4.86
CA ILE A 2 4.84 3.22 3.51
C ILE A 2 6.35 3.31 3.69
N SER A 3 7.06 2.20 3.54
CA SER A 3 8.50 2.23 3.47
C SER A 3 8.90 2.78 2.09
N PHE A 4 9.76 3.77 2.08
CA PHE A 4 10.29 4.30 0.83
C PHE A 4 11.09 3.21 0.10
N ASN A 5 10.82 3.04 -1.19
CA ASN A 5 11.62 2.17 -2.06
C ASN A 5 12.80 2.95 -2.63
N LYS A 6 13.93 2.29 -2.87
CA LYS A 6 15.09 2.90 -3.55
C LYS A 6 14.73 3.52 -4.89
N LYS A 7 13.81 2.89 -5.63
CA LYS A 7 13.26 3.40 -6.89
C LYS A 7 11.75 3.39 -6.83
N THR A 8 11.12 4.52 -7.15
CA THR A 8 9.67 4.65 -7.24
C THR A 8 9.31 5.21 -8.61
N LYS A 9 8.43 4.53 -9.34
CA LYS A 9 7.90 5.00 -10.62
C LYS A 9 6.48 5.51 -10.41
N TYR A 10 6.24 6.75 -10.77
CA TYR A 10 4.91 7.36 -10.82
C TYR A 10 4.42 7.30 -12.26
N LYS A 11 3.59 6.31 -12.57
CA LYS A 11 3.13 6.02 -13.95
C LYS A 11 2.40 7.20 -14.59
N ASP A 12 1.61 7.92 -13.80
CA ASP A 12 0.79 9.04 -14.29
C ASP A 12 1.61 10.28 -14.63
N GLN A 13 2.81 10.43 -14.08
CA GLN A 13 3.67 11.61 -14.26
C GLN A 13 4.96 11.30 -15.02
N LYS A 14 5.16 10.06 -15.53
CA LYS A 14 6.45 9.59 -16.11
C LYS A 14 7.66 9.88 -15.23
N LEU A 15 7.45 10.10 -13.93
CA LEU A 15 8.47 10.47 -12.97
C LEU A 15 9.09 9.23 -12.32
N ASN A 16 10.43 9.17 -12.35
CA ASN A 16 11.21 8.16 -11.66
C ASN A 16 11.98 8.81 -10.51
N ILE A 17 11.69 8.43 -9.27
CA ILE A 17 12.42 8.93 -8.10
C ILE A 17 13.40 7.84 -7.66
N ALA A 18 14.70 8.18 -7.62
CA ALA A 18 15.76 7.34 -7.07
C ALA A 18 16.21 7.88 -5.71
N ARG A 19 16.41 6.99 -4.74
CA ARG A 19 16.91 7.28 -3.39
C ARG A 19 18.12 6.37 -3.12
N PRO A 20 19.30 6.67 -3.69
CA PRO A 20 20.47 5.77 -3.62
C PRO A 20 21.00 5.61 -2.19
N LEU A 21 20.87 6.63 -1.34
CA LEU A 21 21.45 6.67 0.01
C LEU A 21 20.51 6.12 1.11
N LEU A 22 19.44 5.42 0.75
CA LEU A 22 18.43 4.99 1.72
C LEU A 22 18.98 3.99 2.75
N ASP A 23 19.99 3.20 2.37
CA ASP A 23 20.61 2.18 3.22
C ASP A 23 21.94 2.64 3.83
N VAL A 24 22.35 3.90 3.58
CA VAL A 24 23.59 4.46 4.11
C VAL A 24 23.31 5.15 5.42
N GLU A 25 24.10 4.85 6.45
CA GLU A 25 23.95 5.50 7.75
C GLU A 25 24.44 6.96 7.72
N LYS A 26 23.76 7.81 8.48
CA LYS A 26 24.13 9.23 8.55
C LYS A 26 25.57 9.45 9.02
N LYS A 27 26.08 8.61 9.93
CA LYS A 27 27.47 8.68 10.41
C LYS A 27 28.48 8.48 9.29
N ASP A 28 28.21 7.57 8.34
CA ASP A 28 29.09 7.28 7.21
C ASP A 28 29.11 8.45 6.22
N LEU A 29 27.94 9.06 5.97
CA LEU A 29 27.85 10.27 5.14
C LEU A 29 28.60 11.45 5.76
N ILE A 30 28.51 11.64 7.09
CA ILE A 30 29.26 12.68 7.78
C ILE A 30 30.76 12.40 7.72
N TYR A 31 31.18 11.15 7.89
CA TYR A 31 32.58 10.75 7.77
C TYR A 31 33.14 11.08 6.38
N ILE A 32 32.45 10.65 5.32
CA ILE A 32 32.85 10.95 3.94
C ILE A 32 32.90 12.46 3.70
N SER A 33 31.87 13.20 4.14
CA SER A 33 31.81 14.66 3.99
C SER A 33 33.03 15.34 4.58
N LYS A 34 33.42 14.96 5.79
CA LYS A 34 34.60 15.53 6.47
C LYS A 34 35.92 15.09 5.83
N LYS A 35 36.04 13.83 5.38
CA LYS A 35 37.28 13.27 4.82
C LYS A 35 37.52 13.69 3.38
N VAL A 36 36.47 13.76 2.56
CA VAL A 36 36.58 14.05 1.12
C VAL A 36 36.44 15.55 0.85
N PHE A 37 35.48 16.20 1.50
CA PHE A 37 35.15 17.61 1.24
C PHE A 37 35.69 18.58 2.29
N ASN A 38 36.28 18.09 3.37
CA ASN A 38 36.80 18.84 4.51
C ASN A 38 35.81 19.78 5.21
N PHE A 39 34.51 19.62 4.97
CA PHE A 39 33.49 20.41 5.64
C PHE A 39 32.22 19.60 5.89
N PHE A 40 31.44 20.01 6.89
CA PHE A 40 30.13 19.51 7.21
C PHE A 40 29.28 20.62 7.83
N ILE A 41 28.21 20.98 7.16
CA ILE A 41 27.28 22.02 7.63
C ILE A 41 26.17 21.35 8.44
N LYS A 42 25.97 21.83 9.67
CA LYS A 42 24.79 21.45 10.48
C LYS A 42 23.63 22.36 10.11
N ASP A 43 22.60 21.79 9.54
CA ASP A 43 21.35 22.48 9.28
C ASP A 43 20.61 22.69 10.61
N PRO A 44 20.30 23.95 11.02
CA PRO A 44 19.58 24.26 12.26
C PRO A 44 18.19 23.61 12.34
N SER A 45 17.54 23.39 11.20
CA SER A 45 16.22 22.74 11.14
C SER A 45 16.23 21.29 11.66
N ASN A 46 17.40 20.64 11.69
CA ASN A 46 17.54 19.30 12.24
C ASN A 46 17.43 19.24 13.78
N ILE A 47 17.50 20.37 14.46
CA ILE A 47 17.41 20.48 15.94
C ILE A 47 16.05 21.06 16.34
N ASN A 48 15.39 21.77 15.45
CA ASN A 48 14.12 22.42 15.75
C ASN A 48 13.00 21.39 15.96
N GLU A 49 12.45 21.33 17.20
CA GLU A 49 11.41 20.42 17.62
C GLU A 49 10.00 20.77 17.09
N GLU A 50 9.81 21.92 16.47
CA GLU A 50 8.57 22.24 15.76
C GLU A 50 8.35 21.24 14.61
N PHE A 51 9.43 20.74 14.01
CA PHE A 51 9.34 19.73 12.96
C PHE A 51 9.04 18.33 13.53
N LYS A 52 7.96 17.74 13.09
CA LYS A 52 7.54 16.38 13.48
C LYS A 52 8.66 15.34 13.32
N ARG A 53 9.52 15.49 12.30
CA ARG A 53 10.64 14.57 12.06
C ARG A 53 11.68 14.62 13.18
N THR A 54 11.97 15.80 13.72
CA THR A 54 12.91 16.00 14.82
C THR A 54 12.36 15.34 16.09
N ARG A 55 11.09 15.62 16.42
CA ARG A 55 10.43 14.98 17.58
C ARG A 55 10.44 13.45 17.50
N ILE A 56 10.17 12.88 16.32
CA ILE A 56 10.20 11.41 16.12
C ILE A 56 11.62 10.86 16.31
N ARG A 57 12.67 11.57 15.83
CA ARG A 57 14.06 11.14 16.04
C ARG A 57 14.44 11.15 17.51
N ASN A 58 14.06 12.19 18.24
CA ASN A 58 14.32 12.29 19.68
C ASN A 58 13.59 11.17 20.43
N LEU A 59 12.32 10.92 20.10
CA LEU A 59 11.55 9.81 20.67
C LEU A 59 12.21 8.44 20.40
N LEU A 60 12.69 8.20 19.17
CA LEU A 60 13.38 6.95 18.84
C LEU A 60 14.66 6.77 19.65
N GLN A 61 15.41 7.85 19.92
CA GLN A 61 16.60 7.78 20.77
C GLN A 61 16.25 7.42 22.22
N LEU A 62 15.14 7.93 22.75
CA LEU A 62 14.65 7.55 24.08
C LEU A 62 14.23 6.09 24.11
N LEU A 63 13.48 5.62 23.12
CA LEU A 63 13.08 4.22 23.02
C LEU A 63 14.29 3.27 22.86
N GLU A 64 15.36 3.70 22.19
CA GLU A 64 16.60 2.93 22.11
C GLU A 64 17.27 2.76 23.51
N LYS A 65 17.23 3.77 24.37
CA LYS A 65 17.71 3.69 25.76
C LYS A 65 16.87 2.72 26.59
N GLU A 66 15.58 2.62 26.30
CA GLU A 66 14.65 1.68 26.94
C GLU A 66 14.68 0.27 26.31
N GLY A 67 15.65 0.00 25.42
CA GLY A 67 15.87 -1.34 24.85
C GLY A 67 15.26 -1.59 23.47
N LEU A 68 14.73 -0.57 22.78
CA LEU A 68 14.32 -0.75 21.40
C LEU A 68 15.54 -1.05 20.52
N ASP A 69 15.61 -2.27 20.00
CA ASP A 69 16.64 -2.66 19.04
C ASP A 69 16.27 -2.20 17.62
N LYS A 70 17.00 -1.20 17.14
CA LYS A 70 16.83 -0.65 15.81
C LYS A 70 17.03 -1.69 14.69
N LYS A 71 17.94 -2.65 14.89
CA LYS A 71 18.19 -3.72 13.91
C LYS A 71 17.00 -4.66 13.84
N LYS A 72 16.41 -5.02 14.98
CA LYS A 72 15.17 -5.83 15.02
C LYS A 72 13.99 -5.11 14.38
N LEU A 73 13.86 -3.80 14.60
CA LEU A 73 12.82 -3.01 13.94
C LEU A 73 13.00 -3.02 12.41
N ILE A 74 14.21 -2.83 11.91
CA ILE A 74 14.52 -2.91 10.47
C ILE A 74 14.23 -4.29 9.92
N LEU A 75 14.60 -5.36 10.63
CA LEU A 75 14.29 -6.73 10.25
C LEU A 75 12.78 -6.95 10.12
N THR A 76 12.01 -6.50 11.10
CA THR A 76 10.54 -6.58 11.07
C THR A 76 9.96 -5.85 9.85
N ILE A 77 10.45 -4.64 9.55
CA ILE A 77 10.03 -3.88 8.37
C ILE A 77 10.36 -4.64 7.09
N ASN A 78 11.53 -5.27 7.00
CA ASN A 78 11.91 -6.05 5.82
C ASN A 78 11.05 -7.31 5.66
N ASN A 79 10.76 -8.03 6.73
CA ASN A 79 9.84 -9.18 6.73
C ASN A 79 8.44 -8.77 6.26
N LEU A 80 7.92 -7.62 6.74
CA LEU A 80 6.65 -7.08 6.27
C LEU A 80 6.66 -6.71 4.78
N LYS A 81 7.79 -6.19 4.27
CA LYS A 81 7.94 -5.92 2.82
C LYS A 81 7.90 -7.19 1.98
N ASP A 82 8.53 -8.26 2.45
CA ASP A 82 8.55 -9.53 1.72
C ASP A 82 7.17 -10.21 1.76
N SER A 83 6.48 -10.14 2.90
CA SER A 83 5.06 -10.54 3.00
C SER A 83 4.17 -9.75 2.02
N ASP A 84 4.38 -8.44 1.90
CA ASP A 84 3.62 -7.60 0.95
C ASP A 84 3.88 -7.98 -0.51
N LYS A 85 5.11 -8.38 -0.87
CA LYS A 85 5.43 -8.90 -2.21
C LYS A 85 4.65 -10.19 -2.51
N SER A 86 4.61 -11.10 -1.54
CA SER A 86 3.87 -12.37 -1.67
C SER A 86 2.36 -12.10 -1.85
N ILE A 87 1.79 -11.22 -1.04
CA ILE A 87 0.38 -10.84 -1.18
C ILE A 87 0.11 -10.22 -2.55
N LYS A 88 0.99 -9.34 -3.04
CA LYS A 88 0.87 -8.74 -4.37
C LYS A 88 0.90 -9.78 -5.49
N PHE A 89 1.76 -10.77 -5.38
CA PHE A 89 1.80 -11.88 -6.34
C PHE A 89 0.45 -12.62 -6.41
N TYR A 90 -0.09 -13.02 -5.27
CA TYR A 90 -1.39 -13.70 -5.22
C TYR A 90 -2.55 -12.79 -5.66
N LEU A 91 -2.49 -11.49 -5.36
CA LEU A 91 -3.45 -10.51 -5.84
C LEU A 91 -3.47 -10.45 -7.38
N GLU A 92 -2.31 -10.30 -8.00
CA GLU A 92 -2.22 -10.26 -9.48
C GLU A 92 -2.67 -11.59 -10.11
N LYS A 93 -2.34 -12.72 -9.49
CA LYS A 93 -2.81 -14.04 -9.91
C LYS A 93 -4.34 -14.11 -9.83
N ASN A 94 -4.93 -13.73 -8.69
CA ASN A 94 -6.38 -13.72 -8.52
C ASN A 94 -7.09 -12.84 -9.55
N LEU A 95 -6.58 -11.63 -9.80
CA LEU A 95 -7.14 -10.73 -10.82
C LEU A 95 -7.05 -11.32 -12.24
N LYS A 96 -5.95 -11.99 -12.56
CA LYS A 96 -5.73 -12.58 -13.89
C LYS A 96 -6.63 -13.80 -14.16
N GLU A 97 -6.79 -14.67 -13.14
CA GLU A 97 -7.48 -15.95 -13.29
C GLU A 97 -8.98 -15.85 -13.04
N ASN A 98 -9.40 -14.97 -12.13
CA ASN A 98 -10.76 -14.95 -11.58
C ASN A 98 -11.54 -13.65 -11.84
N ALA A 99 -10.95 -12.67 -12.54
CA ALA A 99 -11.61 -11.40 -12.85
C ALA A 99 -11.51 -11.08 -14.35
N ILE A 100 -12.64 -11.01 -15.03
CA ILE A 100 -12.72 -10.65 -16.45
C ILE A 100 -13.11 -9.17 -16.58
N PHE A 101 -12.28 -8.38 -17.24
CA PHE A 101 -12.59 -6.97 -17.52
C PHE A 101 -13.17 -6.80 -18.92
N LYS A 102 -14.44 -6.43 -19.02
CA LYS A 102 -15.11 -6.05 -20.29
C LYS A 102 -14.91 -4.56 -20.56
N LYS A 103 -13.98 -4.26 -21.45
CA LYS A 103 -13.57 -2.88 -21.75
C LYS A 103 -14.72 -2.04 -22.33
N ASN A 104 -15.57 -2.62 -23.19
CA ASN A 104 -16.68 -1.92 -23.86
C ASN A 104 -17.68 -1.32 -22.85
N ASN A 105 -17.99 -2.04 -21.77
CA ASN A 105 -18.95 -1.63 -20.77
C ASN A 105 -18.30 -1.13 -19.48
N ASN A 106 -16.96 -1.15 -19.41
CA ASN A 106 -16.19 -0.81 -18.21
C ASN A 106 -16.66 -1.59 -16.96
N ILE A 107 -16.85 -2.91 -17.10
CA ILE A 107 -17.38 -3.82 -16.07
C ILE A 107 -16.33 -4.90 -15.76
N TYR A 108 -16.16 -5.21 -14.47
CA TYR A 108 -15.52 -6.43 -14.02
C TYR A 108 -16.55 -7.51 -13.71
N ILE A 109 -16.25 -8.74 -14.13
CA ILE A 109 -17.00 -9.95 -13.80
C ILE A 109 -16.08 -10.82 -12.96
N LEU A 110 -16.47 -11.11 -11.73
CA LEU A 110 -15.71 -11.94 -10.79
C LEU A 110 -16.41 -13.29 -10.66
N ASN A 111 -15.68 -14.37 -10.87
CA ASN A 111 -16.18 -15.72 -10.67
C ASN A 111 -16.12 -16.11 -9.18
N GLN A 112 -16.70 -17.27 -8.83
CA GLN A 112 -16.74 -17.77 -7.46
C GLN A 112 -15.34 -18.02 -6.88
N ASN A 113 -14.38 -18.48 -7.69
CA ASN A 113 -13.02 -18.75 -7.26
C ASN A 113 -12.25 -17.49 -6.84
N PHE A 114 -12.70 -16.29 -7.28
CA PHE A 114 -12.14 -15.00 -6.83
C PHE A 114 -12.19 -14.86 -5.30
N PHE A 115 -13.20 -15.47 -4.66
CA PHE A 115 -13.43 -15.39 -3.22
C PHE A 115 -12.86 -16.59 -2.45
N ASN A 116 -12.21 -17.55 -3.13
CA ASN A 116 -11.55 -18.72 -2.54
C ASN A 116 -10.07 -18.45 -2.19
N HIS A 117 -9.75 -17.24 -1.77
CA HIS A 117 -8.43 -16.81 -1.36
C HIS A 117 -8.42 -16.31 0.08
N SER A 118 -7.22 -16.01 0.61
CA SER A 118 -7.12 -15.36 1.91
C SER A 118 -7.82 -14.00 1.91
N HIS A 119 -8.37 -13.62 3.07
CA HIS A 119 -9.09 -12.35 3.23
C HIS A 119 -8.31 -11.14 2.68
N GLU A 120 -7.00 -11.08 2.94
CA GLU A 120 -6.15 -9.96 2.50
C GLU A 120 -6.00 -9.90 0.97
N VAL A 121 -5.93 -11.05 0.29
CA VAL A 121 -5.89 -11.12 -1.18
C VAL A 121 -7.21 -10.63 -1.77
N ILE A 122 -8.34 -11.11 -1.26
CA ILE A 122 -9.68 -10.68 -1.70
C ILE A 122 -9.86 -9.19 -1.46
N PHE A 123 -9.54 -8.72 -0.24
CA PHE A 123 -9.65 -7.32 0.15
C PHE A 123 -8.88 -6.38 -0.78
N ARG A 124 -7.61 -6.68 -1.05
CA ARG A 124 -6.77 -5.85 -1.94
C ARG A 124 -7.19 -5.96 -3.40
N SER A 125 -7.62 -7.13 -3.85
CA SER A 125 -8.12 -7.34 -5.22
C SER A 125 -9.37 -6.51 -5.47
N LEU A 126 -10.36 -6.55 -4.57
CA LEU A 126 -11.58 -5.73 -4.64
C LEU A 126 -11.25 -4.24 -4.56
N THR A 127 -10.38 -3.83 -3.64
CA THR A 127 -9.93 -2.44 -3.54
C THR A 127 -9.42 -1.93 -4.89
N LYS A 128 -8.55 -2.70 -5.56
CA LYS A 128 -7.96 -2.33 -6.84
C LYS A 128 -9.01 -2.23 -7.96
N ILE A 129 -9.97 -3.15 -8.00
CA ILE A 129 -11.06 -3.13 -8.97
C ILE A 129 -11.97 -1.90 -8.75
N ILE A 130 -12.43 -1.69 -7.51
CA ILE A 130 -13.33 -0.57 -7.17
C ILE A 130 -12.67 0.77 -7.44
N GLN A 131 -11.40 0.95 -7.07
CA GLN A 131 -10.66 2.17 -7.41
C GLN A 131 -10.56 2.42 -8.91
N ARG A 132 -10.31 1.36 -9.69
CA ARG A 132 -10.19 1.46 -11.14
C ARG A 132 -11.52 1.84 -11.80
N ILE A 133 -12.61 1.18 -11.45
CA ILE A 133 -13.96 1.41 -12.03
C ILE A 133 -14.52 2.74 -11.53
N GLY A 134 -14.49 3.00 -10.22
CA GLY A 134 -14.99 4.22 -9.61
C GLY A 134 -14.15 5.46 -9.86
N ARG A 135 -12.94 5.30 -10.46
CA ARG A 135 -11.98 6.39 -10.74
C ARG A 135 -11.68 7.23 -9.50
N LYS A 136 -11.61 6.61 -8.33
CA LYS A 136 -11.31 7.30 -7.07
C LYS A 136 -9.82 7.26 -6.78
N TYR A 137 -9.27 8.43 -6.38
CA TYR A 137 -7.86 8.53 -5.99
C TYR A 137 -7.56 7.74 -4.70
N TYR A 138 -8.45 7.84 -3.71
CA TYR A 138 -8.31 7.13 -2.46
C TYR A 138 -9.07 5.79 -2.47
N PRO A 139 -8.55 4.75 -1.83
CA PRO A 139 -9.27 3.50 -1.65
C PRO A 139 -10.52 3.69 -0.78
N VAL A 140 -11.49 2.82 -0.95
CA VAL A 140 -12.68 2.77 -0.09
C VAL A 140 -12.30 2.44 1.35
N ARG A 141 -13.13 2.87 2.30
CA ARG A 141 -12.89 2.60 3.73
C ARG A 141 -12.90 1.09 3.99
N GLY A 142 -11.90 0.61 4.73
CA GLY A 142 -11.73 -0.81 5.02
C GLY A 142 -12.95 -1.45 5.69
N LYS A 143 -13.64 -0.73 6.59
CA LYS A 143 -14.87 -1.21 7.24
C LYS A 143 -15.97 -1.50 6.22
N SER A 144 -16.20 -0.63 5.27
CA SER A 144 -17.23 -0.79 4.22
C SER A 144 -16.90 -1.96 3.30
N LEU A 145 -15.62 -2.12 2.94
CA LEU A 145 -15.16 -3.22 2.11
C LEU A 145 -15.28 -4.57 2.83
N ASN A 146 -14.97 -4.61 4.12
CA ASN A 146 -15.16 -5.82 4.94
C ASN A 146 -16.64 -6.21 5.06
N SER A 147 -17.54 -5.24 5.19
CA SER A 147 -18.98 -5.50 5.18
C SER A 147 -19.44 -6.06 3.84
N LEU A 148 -18.92 -5.54 2.74
CA LEU A 148 -19.18 -6.09 1.39
C LEU A 148 -18.72 -7.54 1.27
N ILE A 149 -17.48 -7.86 1.68
CA ILE A 149 -16.93 -9.22 1.62
C ILE A 149 -17.79 -10.20 2.45
N LYS A 150 -18.20 -9.79 3.65
CA LYS A 150 -19.11 -10.58 4.49
C LYS A 150 -20.46 -10.80 3.81
N GLY A 151 -21.05 -9.77 3.19
CA GLY A 151 -22.30 -9.87 2.44
C GLY A 151 -22.21 -10.82 1.24
N ILE A 152 -21.08 -10.78 0.51
CA ILE A 152 -20.81 -11.70 -0.59
C ILE A 152 -20.80 -13.16 -0.11
N ASN A 153 -20.07 -13.44 0.96
CA ASN A 153 -19.95 -14.79 1.53
C ASN A 153 -21.28 -15.31 2.08
N ALA A 154 -22.05 -14.42 2.72
CA ALA A 154 -23.37 -14.78 3.27
C ALA A 154 -24.48 -14.85 2.20
N LYS A 155 -24.17 -14.54 0.94
CA LYS A 155 -25.15 -14.45 -0.16
C LYS A 155 -26.34 -13.52 0.15
N SER A 156 -26.11 -12.47 0.96
CA SER A 156 -27.17 -11.66 1.60
C SER A 156 -27.53 -10.37 0.85
N PHE A 157 -27.03 -10.14 -0.36
CA PHE A 157 -27.39 -8.94 -1.14
C PHE A 157 -27.63 -9.24 -2.61
N SER A 158 -28.42 -8.38 -3.26
CA SER A 158 -28.59 -8.35 -4.72
C SER A 158 -27.74 -7.24 -5.36
N ARG A 159 -27.79 -6.02 -4.80
CA ARG A 159 -27.03 -4.85 -5.24
C ARG A 159 -26.55 -4.03 -4.06
N ILE A 160 -25.28 -3.55 -4.14
CA ILE A 160 -24.69 -2.61 -3.18
C ILE A 160 -23.93 -1.53 -3.96
N THR A 161 -23.94 -0.29 -3.44
CA THR A 161 -23.12 0.82 -3.96
C THR A 161 -21.90 1.03 -3.06
N LEU A 162 -20.70 1.04 -3.64
CA LEU A 162 -19.46 1.29 -2.91
C LEU A 162 -18.39 1.92 -3.80
N GLY A 163 -17.84 3.05 -3.36
CA GLY A 163 -16.69 3.69 -4.01
C GLY A 163 -16.96 4.22 -5.42
N GLY A 164 -18.22 4.60 -5.74
CA GLY A 164 -18.67 5.02 -7.06
C GLY A 164 -18.86 3.84 -8.02
N CYS A 165 -19.14 2.67 -7.47
CA CYS A 165 -19.43 1.46 -8.24
C CYS A 165 -20.75 0.84 -7.76
N PHE A 166 -21.50 0.30 -8.70
CA PHE A 166 -22.52 -0.71 -8.43
C PHE A 166 -21.85 -2.08 -8.36
N ILE A 167 -22.24 -2.84 -7.37
CA ILE A 167 -21.78 -4.22 -7.13
C ILE A 167 -23.02 -5.08 -7.11
N ASP A 168 -23.21 -5.85 -8.16
CA ASP A 168 -24.38 -6.70 -8.37
C ASP A 168 -24.00 -8.16 -8.22
N ARG A 169 -24.89 -8.93 -7.59
CA ARG A 169 -24.80 -10.36 -7.59
C ARG A 169 -25.68 -10.93 -8.68
N VAL A 170 -25.08 -11.69 -9.59
CA VAL A 170 -25.79 -12.39 -10.66
C VAL A 170 -25.40 -13.87 -10.60
N ASN A 171 -26.30 -14.71 -10.11
CA ASN A 171 -26.03 -16.11 -9.81
C ASN A 171 -24.81 -16.25 -8.87
N GLU A 172 -23.77 -16.95 -9.32
CA GLU A 172 -22.52 -17.16 -8.59
C GLU A 172 -21.42 -16.16 -8.93
N THR A 173 -21.73 -15.16 -9.75
CA THR A 173 -20.78 -14.12 -10.16
C THR A 173 -21.08 -12.78 -9.51
N ILE A 174 -20.04 -11.97 -9.34
CA ILE A 174 -20.18 -10.59 -8.90
C ILE A 174 -19.79 -9.69 -10.06
N LEU A 175 -20.68 -8.76 -10.39
CA LEU A 175 -20.47 -7.72 -11.40
C LEU A 175 -20.12 -6.42 -10.71
N ILE A 176 -19.07 -5.73 -11.18
CA ILE A 176 -18.70 -4.41 -10.66
C ILE A 176 -18.69 -3.45 -11.84
N SER A 177 -19.61 -2.50 -11.84
CA SER A 177 -19.78 -1.45 -12.86
C SER A 177 -19.66 -0.06 -12.24
N LYS A 178 -19.46 0.95 -13.07
CA LYS A 178 -19.43 2.34 -12.60
C LYS A 178 -20.83 2.80 -12.23
N GLU A 179 -20.94 3.52 -11.11
CA GLU A 179 -22.11 4.30 -10.76
C GLU A 179 -22.23 5.51 -11.71
N ASN A 180 -23.41 5.72 -12.34
CA ASN A 180 -23.66 6.83 -13.26
C ASN A 180 -23.76 8.18 -12.54
#